data_98459e8205349aefb55780c2337def40
#
_entry.id   98459e8205349aefb55780c2337def40
#
_cell.length_a   1.000
_cell.length_b   1.000
_cell.length_c   1.000
_cell.angle_alpha   90.00
_cell.angle_beta   90.00
_cell.angle_gamma   90.00
#
_symmetry.space_group_name_H-M   'P 1'
#
loop_
_entity.id
_entity.type
_entity.pdbx_description
1 polymer ?
#
loop_
_entity_poly.entity_id
_entity_poly.type
_entity_poly.pdbx_seq_one_letter_code
_entity_poly.pdbx_strand_id
1 'polypeptide(L)'
;MKPGITVLLMAGGFAIASVLAVPLARAADVFILSSPAIQDNGTLAIKNACSDKQRSPNCVGENVSPPLAWSNPPDGTKSFALLLFDPEGRAPAGVSHMVVYGIPADVKGFAEGELSKPSDKFVGGKSLMGLGVYTGPGTPPNTDWHHYTWTIIATDLDPKALQPGLTRDELAKALEGHVKGSAGLVTRFRHPT
;
A
#
# COMPACT_ATOMS: atom_id res chain seq x y z
N MET A 1 -76.38 60.47 -12.93
CA MET A 1 -75.88 59.15 -13.30
C MET A 1 -74.37 59.17 -13.39
N LYS A 2 -73.69 58.55 -12.46
CA LYS A 2 -72.18 58.44 -12.44
C LYS A 2 -71.81 56.98 -12.66
N PRO A 3 -70.90 56.64 -13.59
CA PRO A 3 -70.47 55.27 -13.77
C PRO A 3 -69.42 54.88 -12.72
N GLY A 4 -69.60 53.74 -12.09
CA GLY A 4 -68.66 53.15 -11.14
C GLY A 4 -67.52 52.46 -11.89
N ILE A 5 -66.34 52.71 -11.40
CA ILE A 5 -65.09 52.08 -11.86
C ILE A 5 -64.83 50.82 -11.02
N THR A 6 -64.88 49.64 -11.68
CA THR A 6 -64.53 48.38 -11.07
C THR A 6 -62.98 48.18 -11.18
N VAL A 7 -62.25 48.15 -10.04
CA VAL A 7 -60.83 47.82 -10.01
C VAL A 7 -60.66 46.32 -9.86
N LEU A 8 -60.05 45.69 -10.85
CA LEU A 8 -59.70 44.25 -10.87
C LEU A 8 -58.31 44.10 -10.21
N LEU A 9 -58.29 43.52 -9.03
CA LEU A 9 -56.99 43.14 -8.37
C LEU A 9 -56.50 41.82 -8.96
N MET A 10 -55.40 41.88 -9.70
CA MET A 10 -54.62 40.70 -10.07
C MET A 10 -53.67 40.28 -8.92
N ALA A 11 -53.95 39.14 -8.31
CA ALA A 11 -53.05 38.51 -7.34
C ALA A 11 -51.94 37.73 -8.11
N GLY A 12 -50.75 38.31 -8.14
CA GLY A 12 -49.54 37.67 -8.67
C GLY A 12 -49.01 36.64 -7.68
N GLY A 13 -49.17 35.33 -8.00
CA GLY A 13 -48.57 34.25 -7.22
C GLY A 13 -47.04 34.17 -7.48
N PHE A 14 -46.22 34.44 -6.47
CA PHE A 14 -44.80 34.16 -6.51
C PHE A 14 -44.56 32.68 -6.28
N ALA A 15 -44.18 31.93 -7.32
CA ALA A 15 -43.70 30.56 -7.19
C ALA A 15 -42.24 30.57 -6.67
N ILE A 16 -42.04 30.17 -5.42
CA ILE A 16 -40.69 29.96 -4.86
C ILE A 16 -40.17 28.62 -5.38
N ALA A 17 -39.28 28.67 -6.36
CA ALA A 17 -38.54 27.48 -6.81
C ALA A 17 -37.51 27.10 -5.76
N SER A 18 -37.78 26.03 -4.99
CA SER A 18 -36.83 25.43 -4.08
C SER A 18 -35.73 24.72 -4.88
N VAL A 19 -34.58 25.32 -4.98
CA VAL A 19 -33.36 24.67 -5.54
C VAL A 19 -32.86 23.64 -4.53
N LEU A 20 -33.13 22.36 -4.81
CA LEU A 20 -32.55 21.25 -4.08
C LEU A 20 -31.04 21.23 -4.40
N ALA A 21 -30.22 21.65 -3.44
CA ALA A 21 -28.77 21.48 -3.51
C ALA A 21 -28.45 19.99 -3.44
N VAL A 22 -28.11 19.38 -4.59
CA VAL A 22 -27.57 18.03 -4.64
C VAL A 22 -26.15 18.10 -4.06
N PRO A 23 -25.82 17.38 -2.98
CA PRO A 23 -24.46 17.35 -2.48
C PRO A 23 -23.55 16.76 -3.57
N LEU A 24 -22.56 17.53 -4.01
CA LEU A 24 -21.49 17.04 -4.87
C LEU A 24 -20.75 15.97 -4.07
N ALA A 25 -20.91 14.70 -4.45
CA ALA A 25 -20.12 13.61 -3.92
C ALA A 25 -18.65 13.90 -4.24
N ARG A 26 -17.86 14.21 -3.20
CA ARG A 26 -16.41 14.34 -3.35
C ARG A 26 -15.86 12.95 -3.71
N ALA A 27 -15.11 12.85 -4.81
CA ALA A 27 -14.39 11.63 -5.12
C ALA A 27 -13.50 11.26 -3.92
N ALA A 28 -13.57 10.03 -3.46
CA ALA A 28 -12.71 9.56 -2.38
C ALA A 28 -11.24 9.72 -2.83
N ASP A 29 -10.41 10.23 -1.93
CA ASP A 29 -8.98 10.35 -2.20
C ASP A 29 -8.39 8.96 -2.44
N VAL A 30 -7.53 8.82 -3.44
CA VAL A 30 -6.95 7.53 -3.83
C VAL A 30 -6.01 7.01 -2.74
N PHE A 31 -6.13 5.73 -2.37
CA PHE A 31 -5.18 5.05 -1.50
C PHE A 31 -3.84 4.91 -2.23
N ILE A 32 -2.76 5.45 -1.66
CA ILE A 32 -1.44 5.53 -2.30
C ILE A 32 -0.39 4.93 -1.39
N LEU A 33 0.51 4.12 -1.98
CA LEU A 33 1.80 3.73 -1.40
C LEU A 33 2.90 4.52 -2.11
N SER A 34 3.81 5.09 -1.37
CA SER A 34 4.92 5.90 -1.87
C SER A 34 6.19 5.69 -1.05
N SER A 35 7.31 6.18 -1.56
CA SER A 35 8.56 6.29 -0.81
C SER A 35 9.10 7.71 -0.94
N PRO A 36 9.55 8.35 0.15
CA PRO A 36 10.23 9.64 0.06
C PRO A 36 11.62 9.55 -0.58
N ALA A 37 12.16 8.34 -0.74
CA ALA A 37 13.50 8.11 -1.29
C ALA A 37 13.52 7.55 -2.71
N ILE A 38 12.40 6.96 -3.19
CA ILE A 38 12.36 6.26 -4.46
C ILE A 38 11.02 6.55 -5.15
N GLN A 39 11.09 7.03 -6.38
CA GLN A 39 9.89 7.19 -7.21
C GLN A 39 9.40 5.82 -7.70
N ASP A 40 8.13 5.75 -8.12
CA ASP A 40 7.59 4.55 -8.75
C ASP A 40 8.42 4.18 -9.99
N ASN A 41 8.70 2.88 -10.12
CA ASN A 41 9.63 2.33 -11.10
C ASN A 41 11.09 2.84 -10.98
N GLY A 42 11.45 3.43 -9.84
CA GLY A 42 12.81 3.89 -9.53
C GLY A 42 13.75 2.77 -9.12
N THR A 43 15.04 3.08 -9.01
CA THR A 43 16.10 2.12 -8.67
C THR A 43 16.38 2.12 -7.17
N LEU A 44 16.42 0.93 -6.57
CA LEU A 44 16.91 0.72 -5.21
C LEU A 44 18.42 1.01 -5.14
N ALA A 45 18.83 1.70 -4.11
CA ALA A 45 20.27 1.93 -3.83
C ALA A 45 20.95 0.62 -3.42
N ILE A 46 22.25 0.52 -3.59
CA ILE A 46 23.05 -0.68 -3.23
C ILE A 46 22.84 -1.06 -1.76
N LYS A 47 22.74 -0.09 -0.84
CA LYS A 47 22.47 -0.36 0.58
C LYS A 47 21.18 -1.14 0.84
N ASN A 48 20.21 -1.05 -0.09
CA ASN A 48 18.96 -1.77 0.04
C ASN A 48 19.06 -3.25 -0.38
N ALA A 49 20.12 -3.65 -1.09
CA ALA A 49 20.35 -5.05 -1.46
C ALA A 49 20.70 -5.90 -0.23
N CYS A 50 20.54 -7.21 -0.34
CA CYS A 50 20.87 -8.15 0.75
C CYS A 50 22.34 -8.07 1.15
N SER A 51 22.65 -8.40 2.42
CA SER A 51 23.99 -8.28 3.01
C SER A 51 24.66 -9.62 3.31
N ASP A 52 23.91 -10.72 3.39
CA ASP A 52 24.42 -12.03 3.81
C ASP A 52 25.13 -12.78 2.67
N LYS A 53 26.42 -12.52 2.52
CA LYS A 53 27.27 -13.16 1.50
C LYS A 53 27.49 -14.66 1.73
N GLN A 54 27.33 -15.16 2.96
CA GLN A 54 27.46 -16.59 3.24
C GLN A 54 26.25 -17.34 2.68
N ARG A 55 25.08 -16.69 2.69
CA ARG A 55 23.84 -17.23 2.15
C ARG A 55 23.75 -17.09 0.63
N SER A 56 24.23 -15.97 0.09
CA SER A 56 24.28 -15.74 -1.36
C SER A 56 25.44 -14.82 -1.72
N PRO A 57 26.31 -15.23 -2.67
CA PRO A 57 27.40 -14.39 -3.15
C PRO A 57 26.87 -13.11 -3.86
N ASN A 58 25.60 -13.10 -4.27
CA ASN A 58 24.95 -11.97 -4.92
C ASN A 58 24.53 -10.86 -3.95
N CYS A 59 24.69 -11.05 -2.64
CA CYS A 59 24.42 -10.03 -1.64
C CYS A 59 25.55 -8.99 -1.62
N VAL A 60 25.25 -7.78 -2.10
CA VAL A 60 26.23 -6.67 -2.27
C VAL A 60 25.89 -5.44 -1.44
N GLY A 61 24.80 -5.48 -0.69
CA GLY A 61 24.27 -4.35 0.08
C GLY A 61 24.39 -4.51 1.59
N GLU A 62 23.57 -3.76 2.29
CA GLU A 62 23.52 -3.66 3.75
C GLU A 62 22.18 -4.19 4.32
N ASN A 63 21.27 -4.61 3.45
CA ASN A 63 19.90 -5.06 3.79
C ASN A 63 19.05 -3.98 4.48
N VAL A 64 19.26 -2.72 4.14
CA VAL A 64 18.50 -1.59 4.68
C VAL A 64 17.22 -1.42 3.89
N SER A 65 16.05 -1.58 4.52
CA SER A 65 14.76 -1.34 3.84
C SER A 65 14.62 0.14 3.49
N PRO A 66 14.09 0.49 2.30
CA PRO A 66 13.78 1.88 1.99
C PRO A 66 12.65 2.40 2.88
N PRO A 67 12.58 3.72 3.10
CA PRO A 67 11.45 4.32 3.79
C PRO A 67 10.19 4.23 2.92
N LEU A 68 9.05 3.97 3.55
CA LEU A 68 7.74 3.87 2.88
C LEU A 68 6.72 4.72 3.61
N ALA A 69 5.76 5.27 2.87
CA ALA A 69 4.63 6.00 3.40
C ALA A 69 3.35 5.68 2.61
N TRP A 70 2.21 5.78 3.26
CA TRP A 70 0.91 5.64 2.60
C TRP A 70 -0.10 6.63 3.12
N SER A 71 -1.07 6.96 2.26
CA SER A 71 -2.12 7.93 2.54
C SER A 71 -3.47 7.47 2.01
N ASN A 72 -4.51 8.06 2.56
CA ASN A 72 -5.91 7.86 2.15
C ASN A 72 -6.34 6.38 2.15
N PRO A 73 -6.11 5.63 3.24
CA PRO A 73 -6.62 4.27 3.33
C PRO A 73 -8.16 4.30 3.27
N PRO A 74 -8.79 3.26 2.68
CA PRO A 74 -10.25 3.15 2.63
C PRO A 74 -10.88 3.18 4.03
N ASP A 75 -12.12 3.68 4.10
CA ASP A 75 -12.90 3.68 5.34
C ASP A 75 -13.07 2.27 5.91
N GLY A 76 -13.06 2.18 7.22
CA GLY A 76 -13.16 0.90 7.94
C GLY A 76 -11.88 0.09 7.99
N THR A 77 -10.73 0.64 7.54
CA THR A 77 -9.41 0.02 7.71
C THR A 77 -9.06 -0.06 9.19
N LYS A 78 -8.74 -1.25 9.68
CA LYS A 78 -8.25 -1.51 11.04
C LYS A 78 -6.77 -1.87 11.07
N SER A 79 -6.27 -2.54 10.03
CA SER A 79 -4.86 -2.87 9.89
C SER A 79 -4.42 -2.92 8.43
N PHE A 80 -3.10 -3.04 8.24
CA PHE A 80 -2.53 -3.24 6.91
C PHE A 80 -1.68 -4.52 6.88
N ALA A 81 -1.55 -5.07 5.67
CA ALA A 81 -0.48 -5.99 5.29
C ALA A 81 0.41 -5.32 4.26
N LEU A 82 1.72 -5.61 4.30
CA LEU A 82 2.70 -5.07 3.36
C LEU A 82 3.58 -6.21 2.84
N LEU A 83 3.63 -6.33 1.52
CA LEU A 83 4.36 -7.37 0.81
C LEU A 83 5.45 -6.76 -0.05
N LEU A 84 6.54 -7.53 -0.25
CA LEU A 84 7.55 -7.27 -1.27
C LEU A 84 7.77 -8.54 -2.09
N PHE A 85 7.56 -8.46 -3.40
CA PHE A 85 7.61 -9.59 -4.31
C PHE A 85 8.43 -9.26 -5.56
N ASP A 86 9.27 -10.21 -5.98
CA ASP A 86 10.07 -10.20 -7.20
C ASP A 86 9.55 -11.31 -8.13
N PRO A 87 8.83 -10.98 -9.21
CA PRO A 87 8.30 -11.97 -10.14
C PRO A 87 9.38 -12.64 -11.00
N GLU A 88 10.53 -11.99 -11.24
CA GLU A 88 11.63 -12.54 -12.03
C GLU A 88 12.51 -13.49 -11.22
N GLY A 89 12.52 -13.36 -9.90
CA GLY A 89 13.26 -14.24 -9.01
C GLY A 89 12.71 -15.66 -9.03
N ARG A 90 13.55 -16.67 -9.36
CA ARG A 90 13.15 -18.09 -9.44
C ARG A 90 11.91 -18.31 -10.32
N ALA A 91 11.86 -17.61 -11.45
CA ALA A 91 10.74 -17.72 -12.39
C ALA A 91 10.39 -19.19 -12.72
N PRO A 92 9.10 -19.55 -12.85
CA PRO A 92 7.93 -18.66 -12.86
C PRO A 92 7.32 -18.42 -11.46
N ALA A 93 7.86 -18.98 -10.39
CA ALA A 93 7.25 -18.90 -9.06
C ALA A 93 7.37 -17.51 -8.39
N GLY A 94 8.39 -16.74 -8.75
CA GLY A 94 8.72 -15.50 -8.09
C GLY A 94 9.33 -15.69 -6.70
N VAL A 95 9.70 -14.59 -6.06
CA VAL A 95 10.31 -14.57 -4.72
C VAL A 95 9.58 -13.59 -3.81
N SER A 96 9.06 -14.06 -2.69
CA SER A 96 8.59 -13.19 -1.61
C SER A 96 9.78 -12.73 -0.76
N HIS A 97 10.14 -11.46 -0.89
CA HIS A 97 11.21 -10.81 -0.14
C HIS A 97 10.79 -10.37 1.26
N MET A 98 9.50 -10.05 1.43
CA MET A 98 8.92 -9.68 2.71
C MET A 98 7.43 -10.01 2.74
N VAL A 99 6.97 -10.49 3.89
CA VAL A 99 5.55 -10.68 4.23
C VAL A 99 5.36 -10.16 5.63
N VAL A 100 4.70 -9.02 5.81
CA VAL A 100 4.35 -8.47 7.12
C VAL A 100 2.89 -8.04 7.12
N TYR A 101 2.21 -8.15 8.25
CA TYR A 101 0.78 -7.84 8.40
C TYR A 101 0.45 -7.41 9.82
N GLY A 102 -0.82 -7.17 10.11
CA GLY A 102 -1.23 -6.66 11.41
C GLY A 102 -0.64 -5.29 11.75
N ILE A 103 -0.29 -4.50 10.73
CA ILE A 103 0.19 -3.13 10.92
C ILE A 103 -1.00 -2.28 11.34
N PRO A 104 -1.01 -1.64 12.53
CA PRO A 104 -2.14 -0.83 13.00
C PRO A 104 -2.51 0.31 12.06
N ALA A 105 -3.79 0.69 12.01
CA ALA A 105 -4.31 1.71 11.09
C ALA A 105 -3.77 3.13 11.35
N ASP A 106 -3.23 3.40 12.53
CA ASP A 106 -2.58 4.67 12.90
C ASP A 106 -1.14 4.78 12.38
N VAL A 107 -0.49 3.67 12.03
CA VAL A 107 0.81 3.66 11.35
C VAL A 107 0.63 4.16 9.91
N LYS A 108 1.43 5.16 9.51
CA LYS A 108 1.35 5.81 8.19
C LYS A 108 2.59 5.58 7.32
N GLY A 109 3.53 4.79 7.80
CA GLY A 109 4.77 4.51 7.09
C GLY A 109 5.82 3.84 7.98
N PHE A 110 6.94 3.54 7.37
CA PHE A 110 8.14 3.04 8.01
C PHE A 110 9.34 3.89 7.61
N ALA A 111 10.18 4.20 8.57
CA ALA A 111 11.46 4.85 8.32
C ALA A 111 12.45 3.92 7.63
N GLU A 112 13.51 4.48 7.06
CA GLU A 112 14.61 3.71 6.49
C GLU A 112 15.18 2.70 7.51
N GLY A 113 15.33 1.44 7.09
CA GLY A 113 15.85 0.34 7.91
C GLY A 113 14.85 -0.24 8.93
N GLU A 114 13.68 0.37 9.10
CA GLU A 114 12.73 -0.06 10.13
C GLU A 114 12.13 -1.45 9.84
N LEU A 115 11.90 -1.78 8.58
CA LEU A 115 11.42 -3.10 8.16
C LEU A 115 12.51 -4.18 8.11
N SER A 116 13.79 -3.82 8.28
CA SER A 116 14.90 -4.77 8.25
C SER A 116 15.11 -5.55 9.55
N LYS A 117 14.33 -5.27 10.57
CA LYS A 117 14.38 -5.91 11.89
C LYS A 117 12.99 -6.12 12.46
N PRO A 118 12.79 -7.08 13.39
CA PRO A 118 11.52 -7.24 14.09
C PRO A 118 11.09 -5.95 14.79
N SER A 119 9.78 -5.72 14.81
CA SER A 119 9.14 -4.54 15.41
C SER A 119 7.80 -4.94 16.02
N ASP A 120 7.33 -4.19 17.00
CA ASP A 120 5.99 -4.30 17.57
C ASP A 120 4.90 -3.66 16.68
N LYS A 121 5.32 -2.96 15.62
CA LYS A 121 4.41 -2.34 14.64
C LYS A 121 3.84 -3.31 13.61
N PHE A 122 4.30 -4.56 13.57
CA PHE A 122 3.81 -5.55 12.62
C PHE A 122 4.05 -6.98 13.10
N VAL A 123 3.29 -7.90 12.53
CA VAL A 123 3.49 -9.35 12.65
C VAL A 123 4.31 -9.83 11.46
N GLY A 124 5.42 -10.52 11.71
CA GLY A 124 6.25 -11.12 10.67
C GLY A 124 5.63 -12.41 10.12
N GLY A 125 5.49 -12.46 8.80
CA GLY A 125 5.14 -13.65 8.05
C GLY A 125 6.37 -14.47 7.68
N LYS A 126 6.24 -15.31 6.65
CA LYS A 126 7.32 -16.16 6.14
C LYS A 126 7.67 -15.78 4.71
N SER A 127 8.76 -15.06 4.55
CA SER A 127 9.37 -14.80 3.24
C SER A 127 10.09 -16.05 2.73
N LEU A 128 10.63 -16.01 1.50
CA LEU A 128 11.48 -17.07 0.96
C LEU A 128 12.65 -17.42 1.89
N MET A 129 13.17 -16.44 2.61
CA MET A 129 14.30 -16.61 3.52
C MET A 129 13.86 -17.11 4.90
N GLY A 130 12.56 -17.37 5.11
CA GLY A 130 12.00 -17.76 6.41
C GLY A 130 11.98 -16.63 7.43
N LEU A 131 12.28 -15.40 7.01
CA LEU A 131 12.36 -14.22 7.87
C LEU A 131 11.06 -13.42 7.80
N GLY A 132 10.60 -12.96 8.94
CA GLY A 132 9.44 -12.07 9.08
C GLY A 132 9.77 -10.59 8.91
N VAL A 133 10.82 -10.25 8.15
CA VAL A 133 11.33 -8.91 7.92
C VAL A 133 11.81 -8.75 6.48
N TYR A 134 12.19 -7.54 6.12
CA TYR A 134 12.74 -7.22 4.82
C TYR A 134 13.99 -8.01 4.50
N THR A 135 14.03 -8.57 3.31
CA THR A 135 15.22 -9.11 2.68
C THR A 135 15.40 -8.41 1.33
N GLY A 136 16.51 -7.73 1.18
CA GLY A 136 16.79 -6.95 -0.03
C GLY A 136 17.07 -7.81 -1.26
N PRO A 137 17.16 -7.17 -2.43
CA PRO A 137 17.59 -7.79 -3.68
C PRO A 137 18.89 -8.58 -3.57
N GLY A 138 18.94 -9.73 -4.24
CA GLY A 138 20.14 -10.54 -4.43
C GLY A 138 20.21 -11.03 -5.87
N THR A 139 20.02 -10.13 -6.84
CA THR A 139 20.08 -10.45 -8.27
C THR A 139 21.45 -10.96 -8.67
N PRO A 140 21.54 -12.01 -9.49
CA PRO A 140 22.82 -12.48 -10.01
C PRO A 140 23.51 -11.41 -10.89
N PRO A 141 24.85 -11.39 -10.97
CA PRO A 141 25.55 -10.56 -11.93
C PRO A 141 25.21 -10.97 -13.37
N ASN A 142 25.28 -10.04 -14.29
CA ASN A 142 24.98 -10.22 -15.71
C ASN A 142 23.52 -10.60 -16.02
N THR A 143 22.59 -10.31 -15.11
CA THR A 143 21.15 -10.38 -15.36
C THR A 143 20.60 -8.97 -15.58
N ASP A 144 19.43 -8.90 -16.22
CA ASP A 144 18.73 -7.64 -16.41
C ASP A 144 18.05 -7.16 -15.10
N TRP A 145 17.33 -6.06 -15.16
CA TRP A 145 16.59 -5.51 -14.03
C TRP A 145 15.56 -6.51 -13.52
N HIS A 146 15.54 -6.72 -12.20
CA HIS A 146 14.41 -7.30 -11.50
C HIS A 146 13.49 -6.21 -10.96
N HIS A 147 12.19 -6.48 -10.96
CA HIS A 147 11.15 -5.58 -10.47
C HIS A 147 10.65 -6.06 -9.11
N TYR A 148 10.73 -5.17 -8.15
CA TYR A 148 10.33 -5.43 -6.76
C TYR A 148 9.01 -4.71 -6.51
N THR A 149 7.91 -5.45 -6.50
CA THR A 149 6.58 -4.91 -6.28
C THR A 149 6.28 -4.86 -4.78
N TRP A 150 6.15 -3.65 -4.27
CA TRP A 150 5.62 -3.38 -2.95
C TRP A 150 4.10 -3.29 -3.04
N THR A 151 3.39 -4.00 -2.17
CA THR A 151 1.92 -3.95 -2.13
C THR A 151 1.48 -3.73 -0.69
N ILE A 152 0.80 -2.60 -0.43
CA ILE A 152 0.09 -2.38 0.82
C ILE A 152 -1.38 -2.76 0.64
N ILE A 153 -1.93 -3.50 1.59
CA ILE A 153 -3.30 -3.98 1.60
C ILE A 153 -3.97 -3.48 2.86
N ALA A 154 -5.02 -2.68 2.72
CA ALA A 154 -5.87 -2.23 3.83
C ALA A 154 -6.90 -3.31 4.16
N THR A 155 -7.07 -3.63 5.44
CA THR A 155 -7.99 -4.69 5.91
C THR A 155 -8.85 -4.23 7.07
N ASP A 156 -10.00 -4.87 7.26
CA ASP A 156 -10.85 -4.69 8.45
C ASP A 156 -10.55 -5.69 9.58
N LEU A 157 -9.49 -6.48 9.45
CA LEU A 157 -9.02 -7.36 10.52
C LEU A 157 -8.33 -6.55 11.61
N ASP A 158 -8.53 -6.98 12.87
CA ASP A 158 -7.77 -6.46 14.00
C ASP A 158 -6.26 -6.74 13.81
N PRO A 159 -5.34 -5.85 14.20
CA PRO A 159 -3.89 -6.06 14.08
C PRO A 159 -3.36 -7.37 14.66
N LYS A 160 -4.06 -7.93 15.65
CA LYS A 160 -3.69 -9.19 16.33
C LYS A 160 -4.49 -10.41 15.87
N ALA A 161 -5.29 -10.28 14.82
CA ALA A 161 -6.18 -11.37 14.36
C ALA A 161 -5.42 -12.57 13.78
N LEU A 162 -4.24 -12.34 13.19
CA LEU A 162 -3.49 -13.36 12.48
C LEU A 162 -2.22 -13.78 13.24
N GLN A 163 -1.95 -15.09 13.24
CA GLN A 163 -0.75 -15.65 13.89
C GLN A 163 0.51 -15.36 13.08
N PRO A 164 1.70 -15.26 13.70
CA PRO A 164 2.97 -15.10 12.98
C PRO A 164 3.29 -16.27 12.05
N GLY A 165 4.05 -15.97 10.98
CA GLY A 165 4.64 -16.99 10.12
C GLY A 165 3.80 -17.40 8.91
N LEU A 166 2.72 -16.67 8.56
CA LEU A 166 1.99 -16.94 7.33
C LEU A 166 2.86 -16.64 6.10
N THR A 167 2.84 -17.53 5.14
CA THR A 167 3.36 -17.29 3.78
C THR A 167 2.48 -16.27 3.06
N ARG A 168 2.95 -15.76 1.92
CA ARG A 168 2.15 -14.88 1.06
C ARG A 168 0.79 -15.48 0.69
N ASP A 169 0.77 -16.76 0.32
CA ASP A 169 -0.44 -17.42 -0.15
C ASP A 169 -1.40 -17.74 1.01
N GLU A 170 -0.89 -18.14 2.18
CA GLU A 170 -1.69 -18.28 3.40
C GLU A 170 -2.27 -16.95 3.86
N LEU A 171 -1.48 -15.86 3.78
CA LEU A 171 -1.97 -14.53 4.09
C LEU A 171 -3.06 -14.11 3.10
N ALA A 172 -2.86 -14.32 1.79
CA ALA A 172 -3.86 -13.99 0.77
C ALA A 172 -5.20 -14.69 1.07
N LYS A 173 -5.16 -15.99 1.42
CA LYS A 173 -6.35 -16.74 1.83
C LYS A 173 -6.98 -16.20 3.12
N ALA A 174 -6.17 -15.83 4.12
CA ALA A 174 -6.67 -15.26 5.38
C ALA A 174 -7.32 -13.88 5.21
N LEU A 175 -6.96 -13.16 4.15
CA LEU A 175 -7.51 -11.84 3.80
C LEU A 175 -8.76 -11.90 2.91
N GLU A 176 -9.20 -13.08 2.45
CA GLU A 176 -10.42 -13.22 1.65
C GLU A 176 -11.64 -12.67 2.39
N GLY A 177 -12.35 -11.72 1.76
CA GLY A 177 -13.50 -11.02 2.34
C GLY A 177 -13.16 -9.88 3.31
N HIS A 178 -11.88 -9.67 3.63
CA HIS A 178 -11.41 -8.66 4.58
C HIS A 178 -10.66 -7.49 3.94
N VAL A 179 -10.36 -7.55 2.64
CA VAL A 179 -9.65 -6.48 1.93
C VAL A 179 -10.55 -5.29 1.69
N LYS A 180 -10.12 -4.10 2.13
CA LYS A 180 -10.78 -2.81 1.91
C LYS A 180 -10.24 -2.09 0.68
N GLY A 181 -8.98 -2.33 0.32
CA GLY A 181 -8.29 -1.76 -0.82
C GLY A 181 -6.81 -2.07 -0.80
N SER A 182 -6.13 -1.78 -1.88
CA SER A 182 -4.68 -1.96 -1.99
C SER A 182 -4.04 -0.85 -2.82
N ALA A 183 -2.74 -0.63 -2.59
CA ALA A 183 -1.91 0.27 -3.39
C ALA A 183 -0.53 -0.37 -3.61
N GLY A 184 0.12 -0.01 -4.71
CA GLY A 184 1.40 -0.56 -5.10
C GLY A 184 2.45 0.50 -5.38
N LEU A 185 3.70 0.10 -5.29
CA LEU A 185 4.89 0.83 -5.71
C LEU A 185 5.85 -0.17 -6.31
N VAL A 186 6.41 0.11 -7.48
CA VAL A 186 7.43 -0.73 -8.11
C VAL A 186 8.80 -0.09 -7.90
N THR A 187 9.78 -0.91 -7.55
CA THR A 187 11.19 -0.52 -7.53
C THR A 187 12.00 -1.53 -8.33
N ARG A 188 13.17 -1.13 -8.82
CA ARG A 188 14.03 -1.99 -9.64
C ARG A 188 15.40 -2.15 -9.01
N PHE A 189 16.01 -3.30 -9.25
CA PHE A 189 17.40 -3.54 -8.91
C PHE A 189 18.04 -4.50 -9.91
N ARG A 190 19.30 -4.28 -10.21
CA ARG A 190 20.19 -5.25 -10.84
C ARG A 190 21.53 -5.24 -10.12
N HIS A 191 22.24 -6.35 -10.20
CA HIS A 191 23.59 -6.44 -9.62
C HIS A 191 24.47 -5.34 -10.22
N PRO A 192 25.18 -4.55 -9.41
CA PRO A 192 26.20 -3.63 -9.93
C PRO A 192 27.30 -4.43 -10.65
N THR A 193 27.72 -3.95 -11.81
CA THR A 193 28.84 -4.49 -12.61
C THR A 193 30.17 -4.15 -11.98
#